data_beaeb1fd306e90db1ba53d6787a014ca
#
_entry.id   beaeb1fd306e90db1ba53d6787a014ca
#
_cell.length_a   1.000
_cell.length_b   1.000
_cell.length_c   1.000
_cell.angle_alpha   90.00
_cell.angle_beta   90.00
_cell.angle_gamma   90.00
#
_symmetry.space_group_name_H-M   'P 1'
#
loop_
_entity.id
_entity.type
_entity.pdbx_description
1 polymer ?
#
loop_
_entity_poly.entity_id
_entity_poly.type
_entity_poly.pdbx_seq_one_letter_code
_entity_poly.pdbx_strand_id
1 'polypeptide(L)'
;MIVAASVSDFGYIRDHDNHILENLILPKIKGNEIYILRNQDESNFGWMRYGYFWDNTPFMNMIWIDEPYRNKGLGKKAVLFWEEKMKQQGFKLVMTSTLANEGAQHFYRKLGYRDSGCLLLENEPLEILLTKALK
;
A
#
# COMPACT_ATOMS: atom_id res chain seq x y z
N MET A 1 -14.18 -5.12 -4.53
CA MET A 1 -13.54 -6.32 -3.97
C MET A 1 -12.05 -6.12 -3.86
N ILE A 2 -11.46 -6.67 -2.81
CA ILE A 2 -10.01 -6.66 -2.62
C ILE A 2 -9.55 -8.10 -2.63
N VAL A 3 -8.72 -8.46 -3.62
CA VAL A 3 -8.29 -9.84 -3.81
C VAL A 3 -6.78 -9.94 -3.86
N ALA A 4 -6.23 -11.04 -3.36
CA ALA A 4 -4.81 -11.28 -3.49
C ALA A 4 -4.47 -11.45 -4.98
N ALA A 5 -3.39 -10.78 -5.43
CA ALA A 5 -2.96 -10.90 -6.80
C ALA A 5 -2.51 -12.33 -7.11
N SER A 6 -2.82 -12.79 -8.30
CA SER A 6 -2.36 -14.08 -8.82
C SER A 6 -1.37 -13.86 -9.96
N VAL A 7 -0.77 -14.94 -10.45
CA VAL A 7 0.18 -14.87 -11.57
C VAL A 7 -0.45 -14.20 -12.79
N SER A 8 -1.76 -14.38 -12.99
CA SER A 8 -2.48 -13.73 -14.10
C SER A 8 -2.52 -12.21 -14.00
N ASP A 9 -2.25 -11.64 -12.83
CA ASP A 9 -2.23 -10.19 -12.61
C ASP A 9 -0.86 -9.57 -12.84
N PHE A 10 0.16 -10.36 -13.13
CA PHE A 10 1.52 -9.87 -13.34
C PHE A 10 1.58 -8.76 -14.37
N GLY A 11 0.93 -8.95 -15.53
CA GLY A 11 0.94 -7.96 -16.61
C GLY A 11 0.30 -6.63 -16.20
N TYR A 12 -0.78 -6.69 -15.43
CA TYR A 12 -1.43 -5.48 -14.93
C TYR A 12 -0.49 -4.67 -14.04
N ILE A 13 0.17 -5.32 -13.10
CA ILE A 13 1.12 -4.62 -12.21
C ILE A 13 2.30 -4.08 -12.99
N ARG A 14 2.91 -4.89 -13.86
CA ARG A 14 4.03 -4.45 -14.68
C ARG A 14 3.70 -3.20 -15.49
N ASP A 15 2.50 -3.16 -16.07
CA ASP A 15 2.12 -2.08 -16.99
C ASP A 15 1.67 -0.80 -16.26
N HIS A 16 1.28 -0.89 -14.99
CA HIS A 16 0.73 0.25 -14.26
C HIS A 16 1.60 0.74 -13.11
N ASP A 17 2.35 -0.13 -12.45
CA ASP A 17 3.17 0.25 -11.29
C ASP A 17 4.59 0.57 -11.74
N ASN A 18 4.93 1.85 -11.74
CA ASN A 18 6.25 2.33 -12.18
C ASN A 18 7.25 2.44 -11.02
N HIS A 19 6.88 2.01 -9.81
CA HIS A 19 7.69 2.19 -8.62
C HIS A 19 8.25 0.87 -8.06
N ILE A 20 8.08 -0.22 -8.79
CA ILE A 20 8.63 -1.52 -8.41
C ILE A 20 9.50 -2.06 -9.54
N LEU A 21 10.60 -2.69 -9.19
CA LEU A 21 11.42 -3.40 -10.18
C LEU A 21 10.65 -4.61 -10.70
N GLU A 22 10.66 -4.81 -12.02
CA GLU A 22 9.86 -5.87 -12.66
C GLU A 22 10.16 -7.25 -12.07
N ASN A 23 11.43 -7.53 -11.79
CA ASN A 23 11.85 -8.83 -11.25
C ASN A 23 11.37 -9.10 -9.82
N LEU A 24 10.84 -8.10 -9.14
CA LEU A 24 10.28 -8.27 -7.79
C LEU A 24 8.77 -8.52 -7.79
N ILE A 25 8.09 -8.30 -8.92
CA ILE A 25 6.63 -8.42 -8.97
C ILE A 25 6.19 -9.85 -8.69
N LEU A 26 6.73 -10.81 -9.42
CA LEU A 26 6.31 -12.21 -9.29
C LEU A 26 6.59 -12.79 -7.90
N PRO A 27 7.77 -12.56 -7.29
CA PRO A 27 7.99 -12.97 -5.90
C PRO A 27 6.99 -12.37 -4.92
N LYS A 28 6.61 -11.09 -5.10
CA LYS A 28 5.61 -10.45 -4.24
C LYS A 28 4.22 -11.03 -4.43
N ILE A 29 3.85 -11.36 -5.66
CA ILE A 29 2.58 -12.05 -5.91
C ILE A 29 2.57 -13.39 -5.18
N LYS A 30 3.63 -14.16 -5.30
CA LYS A 30 3.75 -15.47 -4.64
C LYS A 30 3.77 -15.36 -3.13
N GLY A 31 4.30 -14.25 -2.58
CA GLY A 31 4.32 -13.99 -1.15
C GLY A 31 3.04 -13.38 -0.60
N ASN A 32 2.00 -13.21 -1.42
CA ASN A 32 0.74 -12.57 -1.05
C ASN A 32 0.92 -11.13 -0.55
N GLU A 33 1.85 -10.39 -1.17
CA GLU A 33 2.16 -9.02 -0.78
C GLU A 33 1.58 -7.99 -1.74
N ILE A 34 0.74 -8.42 -2.68
CA ILE A 34 0.03 -7.54 -3.61
C ILE A 34 -1.44 -7.88 -3.59
N TYR A 35 -2.28 -6.86 -3.48
CA TYR A 35 -3.73 -6.97 -3.58
C TYR A 35 -4.22 -6.14 -4.77
N ILE A 36 -5.24 -6.65 -5.44
CA ILE A 36 -5.89 -5.97 -6.56
C ILE A 36 -7.25 -5.45 -6.07
N LEU A 37 -7.56 -4.21 -6.42
CA LEU A 37 -8.87 -3.61 -6.21
C LEU A 37 -9.67 -3.83 -7.50
N ARG A 38 -10.70 -4.64 -7.40
CA ARG A 38 -11.39 -5.20 -8.57
C ARG A 38 -12.89 -5.02 -8.47
N ASN A 39 -13.50 -4.67 -9.59
CA ASN A 39 -14.96 -4.59 -9.73
C ASN A 39 -15.55 -5.98 -9.89
N GLN A 40 -16.89 -6.08 -9.75
CA GLN A 40 -17.59 -7.36 -9.94
C GLN A 40 -17.50 -7.87 -11.40
N ASP A 41 -17.32 -6.97 -12.37
CA ASP A 41 -17.13 -7.35 -13.78
C ASP A 41 -15.68 -7.76 -14.09
N GLU A 42 -14.86 -7.92 -13.04
CA GLU A 42 -13.46 -8.30 -13.11
C GLU A 42 -12.51 -7.24 -13.66
N SER A 43 -12.98 -6.00 -13.92
CA SER A 43 -12.08 -4.90 -14.25
C SER A 43 -11.36 -4.42 -12.99
N ASN A 44 -10.11 -4.01 -13.15
CA ASN A 44 -9.28 -3.51 -12.06
C ASN A 44 -9.35 -2.00 -11.97
N PHE A 45 -9.43 -1.45 -10.76
CA PHE A 45 -9.40 -0.01 -10.57
C PHE A 45 -8.30 0.44 -9.61
N GLY A 46 -7.45 -0.45 -9.17
CA GLY A 46 -6.34 -0.11 -8.31
C GLY A 46 -5.61 -1.33 -7.79
N TRP A 47 -4.59 -1.07 -7.03
CA TRP A 47 -3.79 -2.12 -6.39
C TRP A 47 -3.10 -1.55 -5.17
N MET A 48 -2.64 -2.44 -4.30
CA MET A 48 -1.74 -2.09 -3.20
C MET A 48 -0.72 -3.19 -3.02
N ARG A 49 0.47 -2.80 -2.61
CA ARG A 49 1.54 -3.74 -2.31
C ARG A 49 2.30 -3.31 -1.07
N TYR A 50 2.78 -4.28 -0.36
CA TYR A 50 3.54 -4.01 0.85
C TYR A 50 4.77 -4.92 0.92
N GLY A 51 5.66 -4.59 1.82
CA GLY A 51 6.83 -5.40 2.14
C GLY A 51 7.07 -5.30 3.63
N TYR A 52 8.33 -5.49 4.05
CA TYR A 52 8.65 -5.52 5.46
C TYR A 52 9.86 -4.64 5.76
N PHE A 53 9.66 -3.66 6.62
CA PHE A 53 10.73 -2.82 7.14
C PHE A 53 11.51 -3.65 8.18
N TRP A 54 12.83 -3.67 8.10
CA TRP A 54 13.68 -4.52 8.95
C TRP A 54 13.36 -6.01 8.82
N ASP A 55 12.77 -6.41 7.71
CA ASP A 55 12.37 -7.80 7.45
C ASP A 55 11.32 -8.34 8.42
N ASN A 56 10.68 -7.49 9.23
CA ASN A 56 9.73 -7.95 10.25
C ASN A 56 8.54 -7.04 10.48
N THR A 57 8.47 -5.84 9.87
CA THR A 57 7.38 -4.89 10.13
C THR A 57 6.69 -4.54 8.82
N PRO A 58 5.40 -4.86 8.65
CA PRO A 58 4.71 -4.57 7.39
C PRO A 58 4.76 -3.09 7.05
N PHE A 59 5.14 -2.81 5.81
CA PHE A 59 5.30 -1.46 5.28
C PHE A 59 4.52 -1.35 3.97
N MET A 60 3.50 -0.50 3.94
CA MET A 60 2.71 -0.26 2.72
C MET A 60 3.56 0.58 1.77
N ASN A 61 4.00 -0.04 0.67
CA ASN A 61 4.86 0.60 -0.32
C ASN A 61 4.08 1.35 -1.39
N MET A 62 2.86 0.92 -1.68
CA MET A 62 2.06 1.51 -2.74
C MET A 62 0.59 1.23 -2.51
N ILE A 63 -0.23 2.26 -2.69
CA ILE A 63 -1.66 2.12 -2.88
C ILE A 63 -2.06 3.08 -4.00
N TRP A 64 -2.74 2.56 -5.00
CA TRP A 64 -3.22 3.35 -6.13
C TRP A 64 -4.68 3.03 -6.40
N ILE A 65 -5.47 4.08 -6.58
CA ILE A 65 -6.88 3.98 -6.95
C ILE A 65 -7.07 4.89 -8.16
N ASP A 66 -7.66 4.35 -9.22
CA ASP A 66 -7.92 5.11 -10.43
C ASP A 66 -8.82 6.32 -10.12
N GLU A 67 -8.55 7.42 -10.80
CA GLU A 67 -9.18 8.71 -10.51
C GLU A 67 -10.71 8.65 -10.39
N PRO A 68 -11.46 8.00 -11.28
CA PRO A 68 -12.92 7.94 -11.16
C PRO A 68 -13.43 7.27 -9.89
N TYR A 69 -12.58 6.53 -9.20
CA TYR A 69 -12.94 5.78 -7.98
C TYR A 69 -12.51 6.48 -6.71
N ARG A 70 -11.86 7.64 -6.82
CA ARG A 70 -11.37 8.39 -5.65
C ARG A 70 -12.48 9.15 -4.96
N ASN A 71 -12.21 9.55 -3.70
CA ASN A 71 -13.14 10.31 -2.86
C ASN A 71 -14.45 9.58 -2.55
N LYS A 72 -14.39 8.24 -2.54
CA LYS A 72 -15.54 7.36 -2.24
C LYS A 72 -15.28 6.44 -1.06
N GLY A 73 -14.21 6.67 -0.30
CA GLY A 73 -13.85 5.84 0.85
C GLY A 73 -13.17 4.53 0.51
N LEU A 74 -12.82 4.28 -0.75
CA LEU A 74 -12.20 3.03 -1.17
C LEU A 74 -10.76 2.89 -0.67
N GLY A 75 -10.01 3.99 -0.60
CA GLY A 75 -8.67 3.99 -0.04
C GLY A 75 -8.68 3.63 1.43
N LYS A 76 -9.59 4.18 2.19
CA LYS A 76 -9.78 3.84 3.60
C LYS A 76 -10.11 2.36 3.77
N LYS A 77 -11.03 1.84 2.97
CA LYS A 77 -11.39 0.42 3.01
C LYS A 77 -10.18 -0.46 2.73
N ALA A 78 -9.38 -0.09 1.73
CA ALA A 78 -8.21 -0.87 1.34
C ALA A 78 -7.17 -0.91 2.46
N VAL A 79 -6.85 0.25 3.05
CA VAL A 79 -5.87 0.32 4.14
C VAL A 79 -6.37 -0.46 5.36
N LEU A 80 -7.63 -0.29 5.75
CA LEU A 80 -8.19 -1.01 6.89
C LEU A 80 -8.25 -2.53 6.66
N PHE A 81 -8.53 -2.94 5.43
CA PHE A 81 -8.46 -4.36 5.05
C PHE A 81 -7.04 -4.90 5.27
N TRP A 82 -6.04 -4.19 4.80
CA TRP A 82 -4.65 -4.58 4.97
C TRP A 82 -4.26 -4.65 6.45
N GLU A 83 -4.63 -3.63 7.23
CA GLU A 83 -4.33 -3.61 8.66
C GLU A 83 -4.92 -4.84 9.36
N GLU A 84 -6.17 -5.19 9.02
CA GLU A 84 -6.81 -6.36 9.61
C GLU A 84 -6.09 -7.65 9.24
N LYS A 85 -5.64 -7.78 7.98
CA LYS A 85 -4.84 -8.93 7.56
C LYS A 85 -3.53 -9.03 8.34
N MET A 86 -2.86 -7.90 8.55
CA MET A 86 -1.62 -7.87 9.30
C MET A 86 -1.86 -8.22 10.76
N LYS A 87 -2.92 -7.70 11.35
CA LYS A 87 -3.31 -8.02 12.72
C LYS A 87 -3.59 -9.51 12.89
N GLN A 88 -4.30 -10.12 11.95
CA GLN A 88 -4.59 -11.55 11.96
C GLN A 88 -3.32 -12.40 11.90
N GLN A 89 -2.28 -11.88 11.25
CA GLN A 89 -0.98 -12.56 11.18
C GLN A 89 -0.12 -12.33 12.42
N GLY A 90 -0.60 -11.57 13.40
CA GLY A 90 0.10 -11.34 14.66
C GLY A 90 0.94 -10.07 14.71
N PHE A 91 0.94 -9.25 13.67
CA PHE A 91 1.69 -8.00 13.69
C PHE A 91 1.00 -6.96 14.58
N LYS A 92 1.80 -6.20 15.32
CA LYS A 92 1.31 -5.17 16.25
C LYS A 92 1.58 -3.75 15.78
N LEU A 93 2.32 -3.60 14.70
CA LEU A 93 2.70 -2.31 14.15
C LEU A 93 2.73 -2.41 12.64
N VAL A 94 2.24 -1.38 11.97
CA VAL A 94 2.37 -1.23 10.52
C VAL A 94 2.94 0.13 10.18
N MET A 95 3.51 0.25 9.02
CA MET A 95 4.20 1.45 8.56
C MET A 95 3.79 1.83 7.15
N THR A 96 3.99 3.09 6.82
CA THR A 96 3.96 3.59 5.45
C THR A 96 4.81 4.86 5.36
N SER A 97 4.90 5.45 4.18
CA SER A 97 5.55 6.74 4.00
C SER A 97 4.86 7.54 2.91
N THR A 98 5.05 8.84 2.93
CA THR A 98 4.50 9.76 1.94
C THR A 98 5.36 11.01 1.87
N LEU A 99 5.44 11.62 0.69
CA LEU A 99 6.15 12.89 0.53
C LEU A 99 5.43 14.01 1.29
N ALA A 100 6.23 14.88 1.91
CA ALA A 100 5.71 15.95 2.76
C ALA A 100 4.84 16.98 2.01
N ASN A 101 4.95 17.03 0.68
CA ASN A 101 4.13 17.93 -0.14
C ASN A 101 2.88 17.24 -0.72
N GLU A 102 2.57 16.00 -0.32
CA GLU A 102 1.40 15.28 -0.81
C GLU A 102 0.30 15.21 0.24
N GLY A 103 -0.96 15.20 -0.23
CA GLY A 103 -2.12 15.13 0.64
C GLY A 103 -2.30 13.78 1.35
N ALA A 104 -1.67 12.73 0.89
CA ALA A 104 -1.77 11.40 1.48
C ALA A 104 -1.37 11.39 2.96
N GLN A 105 -0.47 12.27 3.39
CA GLN A 105 -0.09 12.40 4.80
C GLN A 105 -1.31 12.63 5.69
N HIS A 106 -2.24 13.47 5.24
CA HIS A 106 -3.44 13.80 6.03
C HIS A 106 -4.40 12.61 6.07
N PHE A 107 -4.51 11.88 4.95
CA PHE A 107 -5.29 10.65 4.87
C PHE A 107 -4.82 9.63 5.91
N TYR A 108 -3.51 9.38 5.97
CA TYR A 108 -2.98 8.42 6.92
C TYR A 108 -3.11 8.88 8.37
N ARG A 109 -2.88 10.16 8.65
CA ARG A 109 -3.06 10.68 10.02
C ARG A 109 -4.48 10.52 10.51
N LYS A 110 -5.48 10.72 9.64
CA LYS A 110 -6.89 10.50 9.99
C LYS A 110 -7.19 9.05 10.31
N LEU A 111 -6.42 8.12 9.75
CA LEU A 111 -6.55 6.69 10.06
C LEU A 111 -5.79 6.27 11.31
N GLY A 112 -5.14 7.20 11.99
CA GLY A 112 -4.42 6.94 13.23
C GLY A 112 -2.93 6.74 13.07
N TYR A 113 -2.38 6.97 11.88
CA TYR A 113 -0.93 6.92 11.68
C TYR A 113 -0.27 8.14 12.30
N ARG A 114 0.91 7.92 12.88
CA ARG A 114 1.69 8.96 13.56
C ARG A 114 3.02 9.16 12.85
N ASP A 115 3.45 10.42 12.78
CA ASP A 115 4.77 10.76 12.24
C ASP A 115 5.86 10.10 13.09
N SER A 116 6.76 9.36 12.45
CA SER A 116 7.78 8.56 13.15
C SER A 116 9.19 8.81 12.62
N GLY A 117 9.37 9.80 11.79
CA GLY A 117 10.65 10.15 11.23
C GLY A 117 10.51 10.59 9.78
N CYS A 118 11.64 10.77 9.11
CA CYS A 118 11.64 11.16 7.70
C CYS A 118 12.92 10.69 7.02
N LEU A 119 12.86 10.60 5.70
CA LEU A 119 14.02 10.38 4.86
C LEU A 119 14.33 11.67 4.11
N LEU A 120 15.61 12.00 4.02
CA LEU A 120 16.10 13.09 3.21
C LEU A 120 16.49 12.53 1.84
N LEU A 121 15.65 12.80 0.84
CA LEU A 121 15.87 12.31 -0.51
C LEU A 121 16.44 13.43 -1.35
N GLU A 122 17.42 13.11 -2.19
CA GLU A 122 18.03 14.11 -3.07
C GLU A 122 17.00 14.60 -4.09
N ASN A 123 16.89 15.93 -4.21
CA ASN A 123 15.99 16.60 -5.16
C ASN A 123 14.50 16.31 -4.95
N GLU A 124 14.11 15.87 -3.74
CA GLU A 124 12.73 15.57 -3.39
C GLU A 124 12.37 16.23 -2.06
N PRO A 125 11.09 16.49 -1.81
CA PRO A 125 10.65 16.85 -0.46
C PRO A 125 10.96 15.73 0.53
N LEU A 126 10.84 16.03 1.83
CA LEU A 126 11.00 14.99 2.85
C LEU A 126 10.01 13.86 2.62
N GLU A 127 10.47 12.63 2.79
CA GLU A 127 9.59 11.46 2.84
C GLU A 127 9.25 11.20 4.30
N ILE A 128 7.99 11.45 4.69
CA ILE A 128 7.55 11.25 6.07
C ILE A 128 7.29 9.78 6.32
N LEU A 129 7.91 9.21 7.36
CA LEU A 129 7.62 7.85 7.82
C LEU A 129 6.48 7.91 8.83
N LEU A 130 5.50 7.04 8.66
CA LEU A 130 4.30 6.98 9.48
C LEU A 130 4.14 5.58 10.05
N THR A 131 3.73 5.49 11.30
CA THR A 131 3.50 4.20 11.97
C THR A 131 2.14 4.18 12.64
N LYS A 132 1.56 2.99 12.77
CA LYS A 132 0.30 2.79 13.48
C LYS A 132 0.36 1.50 14.29
N ALA A 133 0.02 1.58 15.56
CA ALA A 133 -0.15 0.41 16.39
C ALA A 133 -1.48 -0.29 16.08
N LEU A 134 -1.43 -1.59 15.89
CA LEU A 134 -2.63 -2.42 15.64
C LEU A 134 -3.13 -2.94 16.98
N LYS A 135 -4.39 -2.65 17.31
CA LYS A 135 -5.00 -3.03 18.60
C LYS A 135 -6.13 -4.01 18.41
#